data_b44caba1a48498535d9c0db19caedaff
#
_entry.id   b44caba1a48498535d9c0db19caedaff
#
_cell.length_a   1.000
_cell.length_b   1.000
_cell.length_c   1.000
_cell.angle_alpha   90.00
_cell.angle_beta   90.00
_cell.angle_gamma   90.00
#
_symmetry.space_group_name_H-M   'P 1'
#
loop_
_entity.id
_entity.type
_entity.pdbx_description
1 polymer ?
#
loop_
_entity_poly.entity_id
_entity_poly.type
_entity_poly.pdbx_seq_one_letter_code
_entity_poly.pdbx_strand_id
1 'polypeptide(L)'
;MSTDQLQPTKWNTKNLGLRLGADAVSASCAAGMVAPIIAIIDQSIMENASGRSPLLTSLKSSFRRLLFHPTTILTSKPFALIFMLYGGTYLTANTLDTAVSTTSSHPLPPTHVTSGTSKFVASSAANIGLCIYKDNVFVRLFGPPGVVPRSVPLSALSLFAVRDCLTIFASFNVPPVLGPALEKRLSGEVQRWASGTTMAQFAAPAAVQLVSTPLHLLGLDLYNRPVGTGGSQGPGWRERWEIVRKNWGVSAAARICRIVLPFGVGGVVNMKVRKGLMERLA
;
A
#
# COMPACT_ATOMS: atom_id res chain seq x y z
N MET A 1 44.52 19.58 -27.47
CA MET A 1 43.35 18.67 -27.45
C MET A 1 43.64 17.58 -26.42
N SER A 2 43.16 17.79 -25.19
CA SER A 2 43.25 16.77 -24.12
C SER A 2 42.19 15.73 -24.39
N THR A 3 42.59 14.53 -24.70
CA THR A 3 41.73 13.34 -24.68
C THR A 3 41.47 13.00 -23.21
N ASP A 4 40.33 13.47 -22.74
CA ASP A 4 39.77 13.09 -21.44
C ASP A 4 39.44 11.59 -21.53
N GLN A 5 40.35 10.76 -21.06
CA GLN A 5 40.18 9.32 -20.98
C GLN A 5 39.05 9.08 -19.93
N LEU A 6 37.85 8.77 -20.42
CA LEU A 6 36.74 8.26 -19.62
C LEU A 6 37.23 7.03 -18.85
N GLN A 7 37.65 7.22 -17.61
CA GLN A 7 37.95 6.08 -16.73
C GLN A 7 36.68 5.26 -16.54
N PRO A 8 36.74 3.94 -16.72
CA PRO A 8 35.57 3.09 -16.52
C PRO A 8 35.07 3.26 -15.07
N THR A 9 33.85 3.69 -14.93
CA THR A 9 33.17 3.84 -13.64
C THR A 9 33.19 2.51 -12.90
N LYS A 10 34.03 2.38 -11.87
CA LYS A 10 34.09 1.20 -11.01
C LYS A 10 32.83 1.15 -10.17
N TRP A 11 31.90 0.26 -10.48
CA TRP A 11 30.71 0.02 -9.67
C TRP A 11 31.10 -0.49 -8.27
N ASN A 12 30.42 0.01 -7.24
CA ASN A 12 30.61 -0.46 -5.87
C ASN A 12 29.84 -1.78 -5.64
N THR A 13 30.43 -2.88 -6.07
CA THR A 13 29.86 -4.24 -5.90
C THR A 13 30.24 -4.90 -4.58
N LYS A 14 30.99 -4.19 -3.69
CA LYS A 14 31.37 -4.71 -2.38
C LYS A 14 30.13 -5.17 -1.61
N ASN A 15 30.12 -6.41 -1.16
CA ASN A 15 29.04 -7.02 -0.38
C ASN A 15 27.64 -6.94 -1.04
N LEU A 16 27.52 -6.84 -2.38
CA LEU A 16 26.25 -6.62 -3.07
C LEU A 16 25.18 -7.67 -2.70
N GLY A 17 25.56 -8.94 -2.65
CA GLY A 17 24.63 -10.01 -2.24
C GLY A 17 24.08 -9.84 -0.82
N LEU A 18 24.96 -9.44 0.13
CA LEU A 18 24.54 -9.17 1.51
C LEU A 18 23.68 -7.91 1.62
N ARG A 19 23.95 -6.89 0.78
CA ARG A 19 23.13 -5.66 0.70
C ARG A 19 21.73 -5.97 0.19
N LEU A 20 21.60 -6.79 -0.85
CA LEU A 20 20.29 -7.26 -1.35
C LEU A 20 19.57 -8.13 -0.30
N GLY A 21 20.32 -8.96 0.43
CA GLY A 21 19.79 -9.70 1.58
C GLY A 21 19.25 -8.78 2.68
N ALA A 22 19.98 -7.70 3.01
CA ALA A 22 19.53 -6.69 3.97
C ALA A 22 18.27 -5.95 3.49
N ASP A 23 18.16 -5.66 2.19
CA ASP A 23 16.96 -5.09 1.56
C ASP A 23 15.75 -6.02 1.72
N ALA A 24 15.93 -7.31 1.48
CA ALA A 24 14.88 -8.31 1.61
C ALA A 24 14.44 -8.52 3.08
N VAL A 25 15.38 -8.60 4.01
CA VAL A 25 15.10 -8.76 5.44
C VAL A 25 14.33 -7.55 5.97
N SER A 26 14.77 -6.33 5.66
CA SER A 26 14.10 -5.10 6.14
C SER A 26 12.68 -4.98 5.57
N ALA A 27 12.48 -5.28 4.29
CA ALA A 27 11.17 -5.29 3.66
C ALA A 27 10.24 -6.34 4.30
N SER A 28 10.76 -7.55 4.57
CA SER A 28 10.01 -8.63 5.21
C SER A 28 9.63 -8.32 6.65
N CYS A 29 10.54 -7.73 7.44
CA CYS A 29 10.24 -7.28 8.80
C CYS A 29 9.11 -6.25 8.81
N ALA A 30 9.21 -5.23 7.96
CA ALA A 30 8.18 -4.18 7.85
C ALA A 30 6.84 -4.75 7.41
N ALA A 31 6.82 -5.58 6.37
CA ALA A 31 5.60 -6.21 5.87
C ALA A 31 4.98 -7.13 6.92
N GLY A 32 5.78 -7.94 7.62
CA GLY A 32 5.30 -8.85 8.66
C GLY A 32 4.61 -8.15 9.82
N MET A 33 5.06 -6.95 10.18
CA MET A 33 4.44 -6.17 11.25
C MET A 33 3.10 -5.55 10.85
N VAL A 34 2.94 -5.11 9.60
CA VAL A 34 1.71 -4.41 9.17
C VAL A 34 0.67 -5.36 8.56
N ALA A 35 1.11 -6.47 7.95
CA ALA A 35 0.24 -7.35 7.18
C ALA A 35 -0.91 -7.96 7.98
N PRO A 36 -0.75 -8.42 9.24
CA PRO A 36 -1.86 -9.03 9.99
C PRO A 36 -3.04 -8.08 10.14
N ILE A 37 -2.77 -6.85 10.54
CA ILE A 37 -3.81 -5.85 10.83
C ILE A 37 -4.47 -5.38 9.53
N ILE A 38 -3.66 -5.12 8.49
CA ILE A 38 -4.18 -4.68 7.20
C ILE A 38 -5.01 -5.79 6.53
N ALA A 39 -4.58 -7.06 6.63
CA ALA A 39 -5.34 -8.19 6.11
C ALA A 39 -6.74 -8.28 6.75
N ILE A 40 -6.83 -8.09 8.07
CA ILE A 40 -8.10 -8.08 8.81
C ILE A 40 -8.99 -6.92 8.34
N ILE A 41 -8.43 -5.71 8.18
CA ILE A 41 -9.20 -4.54 7.74
C ILE A 41 -9.70 -4.75 6.30
N ASP A 42 -8.84 -5.16 5.37
CA ASP A 42 -9.22 -5.39 3.98
C ASP A 42 -10.26 -6.50 3.83
N GLN A 43 -10.07 -7.62 4.53
CA GLN A 43 -11.06 -8.70 4.59
C GLN A 43 -12.42 -8.17 5.07
N SER A 44 -12.43 -7.41 6.16
CA SER A 44 -13.67 -6.91 6.75
C SER A 44 -14.41 -5.93 5.83
N ILE A 45 -13.68 -5.09 5.09
CA ILE A 45 -14.27 -4.21 4.08
C ILE A 45 -14.91 -5.04 2.95
N MET A 46 -14.22 -6.07 2.47
CA MET A 46 -14.74 -6.95 1.42
C MET A 46 -15.96 -7.75 1.85
N GLU A 47 -15.93 -8.33 3.06
CA GLU A 47 -17.05 -9.08 3.63
C GLU A 47 -18.29 -8.17 3.82
N ASN A 48 -18.08 -6.94 4.27
CA ASN A 48 -19.16 -5.96 4.38
C ASN A 48 -19.75 -5.58 3.01
N ALA A 49 -18.90 -5.33 2.03
CA ALA A 49 -19.35 -4.97 0.68
C ALA A 49 -20.03 -6.13 -0.05
N SER A 50 -19.73 -7.38 0.28
CA SER A 50 -20.37 -8.58 -0.28
C SER A 50 -21.63 -9.02 0.49
N GLY A 51 -21.97 -8.35 1.59
CA GLY A 51 -23.10 -8.72 2.44
C GLY A 51 -22.89 -9.95 3.34
N ARG A 52 -21.66 -10.49 3.42
CA ARG A 52 -21.35 -11.64 4.29
C ARG A 52 -21.47 -11.32 5.77
N SER A 53 -20.96 -10.16 6.19
CA SER A 53 -20.91 -9.73 7.59
C SER A 53 -20.80 -8.21 7.69
N PRO A 54 -21.46 -7.57 8.66
CA PRO A 54 -21.21 -6.17 8.97
C PRO A 54 -19.74 -5.92 9.30
N LEU A 55 -19.18 -4.77 8.88
CA LEU A 55 -17.76 -4.45 9.01
C LEU A 55 -17.24 -4.59 10.44
N LEU A 56 -17.94 -4.01 11.42
CA LEU A 56 -17.52 -4.06 12.82
C LEU A 56 -17.54 -5.48 13.40
N THR A 57 -18.51 -6.31 13.00
CA THR A 57 -18.60 -7.72 13.42
C THR A 57 -17.44 -8.52 12.86
N SER A 58 -17.14 -8.35 11.57
CA SER A 58 -15.99 -8.99 10.91
C SER A 58 -14.65 -8.55 11.54
N LEU A 59 -14.46 -7.24 11.76
CA LEU A 59 -13.28 -6.72 12.46
C LEU A 59 -13.11 -7.35 13.86
N LYS A 60 -14.14 -7.28 14.69
CA LYS A 60 -14.10 -7.81 16.05
C LYS A 60 -13.77 -9.31 16.08
N SER A 61 -14.40 -10.10 15.23
CA SER A 61 -14.17 -11.56 15.16
C SER A 61 -12.75 -11.88 14.67
N SER A 62 -12.25 -11.13 13.69
CA SER A 62 -10.91 -11.33 13.13
C SER A 62 -9.81 -10.87 14.10
N PHE A 63 -9.99 -9.75 14.81
CA PHE A 63 -9.07 -9.33 15.88
C PHE A 63 -9.05 -10.34 17.02
N ARG A 64 -10.22 -10.88 17.42
CA ARG A 64 -10.28 -11.94 18.41
C ARG A 64 -9.49 -13.17 17.95
N ARG A 65 -9.62 -13.59 16.69
CA ARG A 65 -8.82 -14.70 16.13
C ARG A 65 -7.33 -14.38 16.14
N LEU A 66 -6.91 -13.14 15.84
CA LEU A 66 -5.50 -12.74 15.88
C LEU A 66 -4.93 -12.87 17.30
N LEU A 67 -5.70 -12.52 18.33
CA LEU A 67 -5.24 -12.58 19.72
C LEU A 67 -5.19 -14.01 20.28
N PHE A 68 -6.20 -14.84 20.01
CA PHE A 68 -6.30 -16.19 20.60
C PHE A 68 -5.74 -17.30 19.70
N HIS A 69 -5.73 -17.10 18.39
CA HIS A 69 -5.27 -18.06 17.39
C HIS A 69 -4.45 -17.38 16.29
N PRO A 70 -3.30 -16.75 16.63
CA PRO A 70 -2.52 -15.95 15.67
C PRO A 70 -2.08 -16.75 14.45
N THR A 71 -1.77 -18.01 14.59
CA THR A 71 -1.35 -18.90 13.49
C THR A 71 -2.38 -18.95 12.37
N THR A 72 -3.68 -18.96 12.69
CA THR A 72 -4.74 -19.01 11.67
C THR A 72 -4.77 -17.78 10.78
N ILE A 73 -4.39 -16.62 11.30
CA ILE A 73 -4.28 -15.38 10.53
C ILE A 73 -2.95 -15.36 9.77
N LEU A 74 -1.84 -15.66 10.43
CA LEU A 74 -0.48 -15.59 9.84
C LEU A 74 -0.25 -16.62 8.72
N THR A 75 -0.97 -17.74 8.71
CA THR A 75 -0.91 -18.73 7.62
C THR A 75 -2.02 -18.55 6.57
N SER A 76 -2.84 -17.50 6.70
CA SER A 76 -3.97 -17.28 5.79
C SER A 76 -3.54 -16.67 4.44
N LYS A 77 -4.30 -16.95 3.38
CA LYS A 77 -4.12 -16.31 2.07
C LYS A 77 -4.21 -14.77 2.13
N PRO A 78 -5.16 -14.16 2.86
CA PRO A 78 -5.20 -12.71 3.04
C PRO A 78 -3.90 -12.15 3.60
N PHE A 79 -3.36 -12.75 4.65
CA PHE A 79 -2.07 -12.33 5.21
C PHE A 79 -0.94 -12.42 4.17
N ALA A 80 -0.81 -13.56 3.49
CA ALA A 80 0.23 -13.76 2.48
C ALA A 80 0.16 -12.73 1.34
N LEU A 81 -1.05 -12.38 0.88
CA LEU A 81 -1.26 -11.38 -0.16
C LEU A 81 -0.88 -9.96 0.30
N ILE A 82 -1.22 -9.59 1.53
CA ILE A 82 -0.85 -8.29 2.09
C ILE A 82 0.65 -8.24 2.38
N PHE A 83 1.22 -9.32 2.91
CA PHE A 83 2.66 -9.44 3.11
C PHE A 83 3.42 -9.28 1.78
N MET A 84 2.98 -9.96 0.72
CA MET A 84 3.54 -9.83 -0.62
C MET A 84 3.42 -8.39 -1.15
N LEU A 85 2.27 -7.73 -0.95
CA LEU A 85 2.04 -6.36 -1.39
C LEU A 85 3.04 -5.39 -0.75
N TYR A 86 3.10 -5.35 0.57
CA TYR A 86 3.98 -4.40 1.27
C TYR A 86 5.44 -4.81 1.21
N GLY A 87 5.74 -6.11 1.34
CA GLY A 87 7.08 -6.66 1.19
C GLY A 87 7.64 -6.38 -0.21
N GLY A 88 6.86 -6.63 -1.26
CA GLY A 88 7.26 -6.34 -2.63
C GLY A 88 7.47 -4.84 -2.89
N THR A 89 6.59 -3.99 -2.36
CA THR A 89 6.73 -2.53 -2.50
C THR A 89 7.99 -2.01 -1.78
N TYR A 90 8.22 -2.41 -0.52
CA TYR A 90 9.43 -2.03 0.21
C TYR A 90 10.69 -2.61 -0.41
N LEU A 91 10.65 -3.87 -0.84
CA LEU A 91 11.78 -4.51 -1.51
C LEU A 91 12.17 -3.76 -2.79
N THR A 92 11.19 -3.38 -3.62
CA THR A 92 11.44 -2.59 -4.82
C THR A 92 12.10 -1.25 -4.49
N ALA A 93 11.63 -0.55 -3.46
CA ALA A 93 12.22 0.72 -3.03
C ALA A 93 13.66 0.54 -2.50
N ASN A 94 13.90 -0.49 -1.69
CA ASN A 94 15.19 -0.79 -1.09
C ASN A 94 16.22 -1.23 -2.13
N THR A 95 15.85 -2.15 -3.02
CA THR A 95 16.76 -2.63 -4.10
C THR A 95 17.13 -1.52 -5.05
N LEU A 96 16.25 -0.54 -5.27
CA LEU A 96 16.55 0.63 -6.06
C LEU A 96 17.58 1.54 -5.38
N ASP A 97 17.50 1.71 -4.05
CA ASP A 97 18.53 2.41 -3.28
C ASP A 97 19.88 1.69 -3.38
N THR A 98 19.87 0.36 -3.28
CA THR A 98 21.08 -0.46 -3.45
C THR A 98 21.63 -0.38 -4.87
N ALA A 99 20.79 -0.40 -5.90
CA ALA A 99 21.21 -0.26 -7.29
C ALA A 99 21.85 1.11 -7.53
N VAL A 100 21.22 2.20 -7.10
CA VAL A 100 21.76 3.56 -7.27
C VAL A 100 23.08 3.72 -6.54
N SER A 101 23.21 3.27 -5.28
CA SER A 101 24.47 3.35 -4.56
C SER A 101 25.56 2.43 -5.11
N THR A 102 25.21 1.42 -5.92
CA THR A 102 26.15 0.52 -6.59
C THR A 102 26.66 1.13 -7.91
N THR A 103 25.75 1.74 -8.70
CA THR A 103 26.04 2.23 -10.07
C THR A 103 26.43 3.70 -10.14
N SER A 104 26.35 4.44 -9.03
CA SER A 104 26.71 5.86 -8.99
C SER A 104 28.17 6.10 -9.37
N SER A 105 28.40 7.11 -10.16
CA SER A 105 29.74 7.59 -10.54
C SER A 105 30.52 8.16 -9.35
N HIS A 106 29.82 8.59 -8.31
CA HIS A 106 30.42 9.03 -7.05
C HIS A 106 30.21 7.94 -5.97
N PRO A 107 31.19 7.69 -5.10
CA PRO A 107 31.06 6.68 -4.05
C PRO A 107 29.94 7.08 -3.07
N LEU A 108 28.82 6.37 -3.14
CA LEU A 108 27.70 6.51 -2.21
C LEU A 108 27.75 5.40 -1.15
N PRO A 109 27.45 5.73 0.12
CA PRO A 109 27.44 4.72 1.18
C PRO A 109 26.32 3.69 0.96
N PRO A 110 26.44 2.45 1.45
CA PRO A 110 25.38 1.44 1.38
C PRO A 110 24.07 1.88 2.01
N THR A 111 24.13 2.78 3.00
CA THR A 111 22.98 3.38 3.69
C THR A 111 22.25 4.45 2.87
N HIS A 112 22.75 4.78 1.67
CA HIS A 112 22.13 5.82 0.83
C HIS A 112 20.67 5.53 0.56
N VAL A 113 19.86 6.58 0.68
CA VAL A 113 18.43 6.55 0.35
C VAL A 113 18.21 7.49 -0.84
N THR A 114 17.83 6.90 -1.96
CA THR A 114 17.53 7.64 -3.18
C THR A 114 16.25 8.45 -3.00
N SER A 115 16.30 9.72 -3.35
CA SER A 115 15.13 10.58 -3.51
C SER A 115 15.00 10.90 -5.00
N GLY A 116 13.82 10.71 -5.58
CA GLY A 116 13.63 11.08 -6.97
C GLY A 116 12.56 10.28 -7.71
N THR A 117 12.29 10.70 -8.95
CA THR A 117 11.20 10.22 -9.78
C THR A 117 11.31 8.71 -10.10
N SER A 118 12.53 8.20 -10.32
CA SER A 118 12.74 6.78 -10.65
C SER A 118 12.30 5.84 -9.53
N LYS A 119 12.66 6.15 -8.28
CA LYS A 119 12.23 5.37 -7.11
C LYS A 119 10.72 5.45 -6.92
N PHE A 120 10.15 6.65 -7.08
CA PHE A 120 8.71 6.86 -7.03
C PHE A 120 7.98 6.01 -8.07
N VAL A 121 8.37 6.10 -9.34
CA VAL A 121 7.73 5.38 -10.44
C VAL A 121 7.83 3.86 -10.24
N ALA A 122 9.01 3.35 -9.91
CA ALA A 122 9.20 1.91 -9.71
C ALA A 122 8.40 1.36 -8.53
N SER A 123 8.45 2.04 -7.37
CA SER A 123 7.70 1.62 -6.17
C SER A 123 6.19 1.72 -6.39
N SER A 124 5.75 2.76 -7.13
CA SER A 124 4.33 2.94 -7.47
C SER A 124 3.84 1.87 -8.43
N ALA A 125 4.59 1.56 -9.48
CA ALA A 125 4.24 0.50 -10.43
C ALA A 125 4.15 -0.87 -9.73
N ALA A 126 5.13 -1.19 -8.88
CA ALA A 126 5.11 -2.41 -8.08
C ALA A 126 3.89 -2.46 -7.15
N ASN A 127 3.61 -1.36 -6.43
CA ASN A 127 2.46 -1.28 -5.53
C ASN A 127 1.14 -1.46 -6.27
N ILE A 128 0.92 -0.74 -7.38
CA ILE A 128 -0.31 -0.85 -8.19
C ILE A 128 -0.49 -2.27 -8.72
N GLY A 129 0.54 -2.85 -9.32
CA GLY A 129 0.47 -4.22 -9.86
C GLY A 129 0.13 -5.25 -8.80
N LEU A 130 0.80 -5.18 -7.63
CA LEU A 130 0.54 -6.07 -6.50
C LEU A 130 -0.84 -5.83 -5.87
N CYS A 131 -1.31 -4.58 -5.80
CA CYS A 131 -2.67 -4.24 -5.35
C CYS A 131 -3.74 -4.84 -6.26
N ILE A 132 -3.60 -4.67 -7.58
CA ILE A 132 -4.55 -5.23 -8.56
C ILE A 132 -4.59 -6.76 -8.43
N TYR A 133 -3.42 -7.41 -8.33
CA TYR A 133 -3.36 -8.86 -8.12
C TYR A 133 -4.06 -9.27 -6.82
N LYS A 134 -3.72 -8.62 -5.72
CA LYS A 134 -4.35 -8.85 -4.41
C LYS A 134 -5.86 -8.65 -4.49
N ASP A 135 -6.35 -7.55 -5.07
CA ASP A 135 -7.78 -7.25 -5.14
C ASP A 135 -8.52 -8.28 -5.98
N ASN A 136 -7.92 -8.74 -7.10
CA ASN A 136 -8.49 -9.82 -7.92
C ASN A 136 -8.68 -11.11 -7.11
N VAL A 137 -7.74 -11.45 -6.23
CA VAL A 137 -7.86 -12.63 -5.36
C VAL A 137 -8.85 -12.39 -4.22
N PHE A 138 -8.79 -11.21 -3.57
CA PHE A 138 -9.66 -10.87 -2.43
C PHE A 138 -11.14 -10.87 -2.80
N VAL A 139 -11.53 -10.27 -3.93
CA VAL A 139 -12.95 -10.23 -4.35
C VAL A 139 -13.50 -11.64 -4.61
N ARG A 140 -12.65 -12.58 -5.05
CA ARG A 140 -13.05 -13.99 -5.22
C ARG A 140 -13.17 -14.71 -3.89
N LEU A 141 -12.27 -14.44 -2.93
CA LEU A 141 -12.28 -15.08 -1.61
C LEU A 141 -13.47 -14.59 -0.75
N PHE A 142 -13.79 -13.31 -0.83
CA PHE A 142 -14.75 -12.63 0.04
C PHE A 142 -16.01 -12.15 -0.70
N GLY A 143 -16.26 -12.64 -1.91
CA GLY A 143 -17.48 -12.38 -2.69
C GLY A 143 -18.75 -12.89 -2.01
N PRO A 144 -19.94 -12.66 -2.58
CA PRO A 144 -21.22 -13.03 -2.00
C PRO A 144 -21.29 -14.51 -1.62
N PRO A 145 -21.92 -14.87 -0.50
CA PRO A 145 -22.04 -16.26 -0.09
C PRO A 145 -22.89 -17.07 -1.08
N GLY A 146 -22.50 -18.32 -1.33
CA GLY A 146 -23.23 -19.21 -2.23
C GLY A 146 -23.03 -18.95 -3.74
N VAL A 147 -22.23 -17.93 -4.11
CA VAL A 147 -21.93 -17.61 -5.51
C VAL A 147 -20.55 -18.17 -5.88
N VAL A 148 -20.49 -18.89 -7.00
CA VAL A 148 -19.20 -19.40 -7.54
C VAL A 148 -18.32 -18.23 -7.94
N PRO A 149 -17.05 -18.19 -7.50
CA PRO A 149 -16.10 -17.12 -7.87
C PRO A 149 -15.90 -17.06 -9.39
N ARG A 150 -16.03 -15.87 -9.95
CA ARG A 150 -15.86 -15.62 -11.40
C ARG A 150 -14.66 -14.71 -11.66
N SER A 151 -14.33 -14.52 -12.94
CA SER A 151 -13.32 -13.53 -13.33
C SER A 151 -13.77 -12.12 -12.96
N VAL A 152 -12.83 -11.31 -12.47
CA VAL A 152 -13.11 -9.92 -12.12
C VAL A 152 -13.25 -9.12 -13.41
N PRO A 153 -14.36 -8.38 -13.62
CA PRO A 153 -14.56 -7.60 -14.83
C PRO A 153 -13.53 -6.46 -14.90
N LEU A 154 -13.12 -6.12 -16.14
CA LEU A 154 -12.14 -5.05 -16.38
C LEU A 154 -12.59 -3.70 -15.80
N SER A 155 -13.89 -3.41 -15.81
CA SER A 155 -14.44 -2.20 -15.17
C SER A 155 -14.17 -2.13 -13.68
N ALA A 156 -14.26 -3.24 -12.95
CA ALA A 156 -13.92 -3.28 -11.53
C ALA A 156 -12.39 -3.12 -11.31
N LEU A 157 -11.56 -3.81 -12.13
CA LEU A 157 -10.10 -3.68 -12.06
C LEU A 157 -9.64 -2.26 -12.39
N SER A 158 -10.26 -1.60 -13.38
CA SER A 158 -9.96 -0.20 -13.71
C SER A 158 -10.28 0.75 -12.56
N LEU A 159 -11.41 0.55 -11.87
CA LEU A 159 -11.74 1.34 -10.68
C LEU A 159 -10.75 1.12 -9.54
N PHE A 160 -10.27 -0.12 -9.33
CA PHE A 160 -9.23 -0.40 -8.36
C PHE A 160 -7.90 0.26 -8.72
N ALA A 161 -7.51 0.23 -10.00
CA ALA A 161 -6.30 0.89 -10.49
C ALA A 161 -6.38 2.42 -10.32
N VAL A 162 -7.48 3.06 -10.71
CA VAL A 162 -7.70 4.51 -10.53
C VAL A 162 -7.65 4.89 -9.06
N ARG A 163 -8.30 4.10 -8.19
CA ARG A 163 -8.23 4.28 -6.73
C ARG A 163 -6.79 4.28 -6.22
N ASP A 164 -5.96 3.33 -6.67
CA ASP A 164 -4.57 3.21 -6.23
C ASP A 164 -3.70 4.35 -6.79
N CYS A 165 -3.90 4.73 -8.05
CA CYS A 165 -3.25 5.91 -8.64
C CYS A 165 -3.55 7.18 -7.84
N LEU A 166 -4.82 7.40 -7.45
CA LEU A 166 -5.20 8.54 -6.61
C LEU A 166 -4.50 8.51 -5.25
N THR A 167 -4.43 7.34 -4.63
CA THR A 167 -3.76 7.20 -3.32
C THR A 167 -2.26 7.48 -3.42
N ILE A 168 -1.60 6.96 -4.45
CA ILE A 168 -0.18 7.19 -4.70
C ILE A 168 0.07 8.66 -5.05
N PHE A 169 -0.75 9.25 -5.93
CA PHE A 169 -0.65 10.67 -6.26
C PHE A 169 -0.74 11.54 -5.01
N ALA A 170 -1.73 11.30 -4.15
CA ALA A 170 -1.89 12.03 -2.90
C ALA A 170 -0.72 11.82 -1.94
N SER A 171 -0.12 10.63 -1.91
CA SER A 171 0.99 10.32 -1.02
C SER A 171 2.31 11.01 -1.38
N PHE A 172 2.53 11.29 -2.66
CA PHE A 172 3.83 11.77 -3.13
C PHE A 172 3.79 13.19 -3.71
N ASN A 173 2.69 13.58 -4.36
CA ASN A 173 2.61 14.87 -5.04
C ASN A 173 1.95 15.96 -4.17
N VAL A 174 1.09 15.60 -3.24
CA VAL A 174 0.41 16.57 -2.37
C VAL A 174 1.30 17.06 -1.22
N PRO A 175 2.08 16.23 -0.51
CA PRO A 175 2.88 16.69 0.62
C PRO A 175 3.91 17.78 0.30
N PRO A 176 4.65 17.75 -0.82
CA PRO A 176 5.57 18.84 -1.16
C PRO A 176 4.89 20.18 -1.37
N VAL A 177 3.64 20.18 -1.82
CA VAL A 177 2.86 21.42 -2.05
C VAL A 177 2.16 21.87 -0.77
N LEU A 178 1.54 20.93 -0.05
CA LEU A 178 0.75 21.24 1.15
C LEU A 178 1.63 21.47 2.40
N GLY A 179 2.78 20.80 2.49
CA GLY A 179 3.68 20.86 3.63
C GLY A 179 4.10 22.27 4.01
N PRO A 180 4.63 23.08 3.09
CA PRO A 180 5.02 24.46 3.37
C PRO A 180 3.85 25.36 3.79
N ALA A 181 2.65 25.11 3.27
CA ALA A 181 1.44 25.84 3.67
C ALA A 181 0.97 25.47 5.08
N LEU A 182 1.08 24.19 5.45
CA LEU A 182 0.81 23.71 6.80
C LEU A 182 1.85 24.25 7.79
N GLU A 183 3.13 24.21 7.44
CA GLU A 183 4.23 24.71 8.30
C GLU A 183 3.98 26.13 8.78
N LYS A 184 3.51 27.01 7.90
CA LYS A 184 3.17 28.41 8.22
C LYS A 184 1.99 28.56 9.18
N ARG A 185 1.13 27.56 9.32
CA ARG A 185 -0.08 27.59 10.15
C ARG A 185 0.06 26.84 11.46
N LEU A 186 1.11 26.04 11.60
CA LEU A 186 1.36 25.28 12.81
C LEU A 186 1.95 26.16 13.92
N SER A 187 1.47 25.97 15.14
CA SER A 187 2.10 26.58 16.32
C SER A 187 3.50 26.01 16.55
N GLY A 188 4.40 26.79 17.14
CA GLY A 188 5.77 26.36 17.44
C GLY A 188 5.85 25.08 18.29
N GLU A 189 4.85 24.83 19.14
CA GLU A 189 4.77 23.59 19.93
C GLU A 189 4.52 22.36 19.04
N VAL A 190 3.62 22.46 18.07
CA VAL A 190 3.31 21.37 17.15
C VAL A 190 4.49 21.10 16.20
N GLN A 191 5.17 22.16 15.74
CA GLN A 191 6.36 22.04 14.88
C GLN A 191 7.51 21.27 15.54
N ARG A 192 7.62 21.28 16.88
CA ARG A 192 8.59 20.46 17.63
C ARG A 192 8.34 18.96 17.50
N TRP A 193 7.09 18.53 17.27
CA TRP A 193 6.71 17.12 17.18
C TRP A 193 6.65 16.62 15.75
N ALA A 194 6.18 17.44 14.80
CA ALA A 194 6.06 17.06 13.39
C ALA A 194 6.13 18.29 12.49
N SER A 195 6.93 18.22 11.42
CA SER A 195 6.96 19.25 10.39
C SER A 195 5.66 19.26 9.58
N GLY A 196 5.31 20.38 8.96
CA GLY A 196 4.15 20.49 8.07
C GLY A 196 4.20 19.49 6.93
N THR A 197 5.40 19.19 6.41
CA THR A 197 5.60 18.14 5.39
C THR A 197 5.28 16.75 5.94
N THR A 198 5.73 16.42 7.16
CA THR A 198 5.40 15.14 7.80
C THR A 198 3.90 15.00 8.01
N MET A 199 3.23 16.04 8.49
CA MET A 199 1.77 16.04 8.65
C MET A 199 1.06 15.86 7.31
N ALA A 200 1.51 16.53 6.26
CA ALA A 200 0.96 16.37 4.91
C ALA A 200 1.14 14.95 4.36
N GLN A 201 2.28 14.29 4.65
CA GLN A 201 2.55 12.90 4.25
C GLN A 201 1.56 11.89 4.84
N PHE A 202 1.01 12.16 6.02
CA PHE A 202 -0.05 11.33 6.61
C PHE A 202 -1.45 11.81 6.21
N ALA A 203 -1.67 13.12 6.23
CA ALA A 203 -3.00 13.69 5.99
C ALA A 203 -3.48 13.52 4.55
N ALA A 204 -2.60 13.71 3.56
CA ALA A 204 -3.01 13.65 2.16
C ALA A 204 -3.46 12.24 1.72
N PRO A 205 -2.71 11.14 1.98
CA PRO A 205 -3.18 9.78 1.70
C PRO A 205 -4.42 9.39 2.49
N ALA A 206 -4.58 9.92 3.72
CA ALA A 206 -5.77 9.69 4.53
C ALA A 206 -6.99 10.41 3.94
N ALA A 207 -6.85 11.69 3.61
CA ALA A 207 -7.93 12.49 3.05
C ALA A 207 -8.42 11.96 1.70
N VAL A 208 -7.51 11.50 0.83
CA VAL A 208 -7.90 10.93 -0.47
C VAL A 208 -8.75 9.66 -0.32
N GLN A 209 -8.73 8.98 0.83
CA GLN A 209 -9.61 7.83 1.06
C GLN A 209 -11.10 8.21 1.01
N LEU A 210 -11.44 9.45 1.33
CA LEU A 210 -12.82 9.93 1.19
C LEU A 210 -13.29 9.90 -0.26
N VAL A 211 -12.42 10.19 -1.21
CA VAL A 211 -12.71 10.19 -2.66
C VAL A 211 -12.46 8.81 -3.28
N SER A 212 -11.43 8.10 -2.89
CA SER A 212 -11.06 6.81 -3.48
C SER A 212 -11.93 5.64 -2.98
N THR A 213 -12.54 5.75 -1.81
CA THR A 213 -13.42 4.70 -1.25
C THR A 213 -14.68 4.45 -2.08
N PRO A 214 -15.41 5.46 -2.60
CA PRO A 214 -16.53 5.22 -3.52
C PRO A 214 -16.13 4.40 -4.75
N LEU A 215 -14.97 4.68 -5.34
CA LEU A 215 -14.46 3.92 -6.50
C LEU A 215 -14.21 2.45 -6.13
N HIS A 216 -13.62 2.23 -4.97
CA HIS A 216 -13.40 0.88 -4.46
C HIS A 216 -14.71 0.12 -4.22
N LEU A 217 -15.66 0.73 -3.53
CA LEU A 217 -16.97 0.13 -3.26
C LEU A 217 -17.77 -0.14 -4.54
N LEU A 218 -17.72 0.79 -5.51
CA LEU A 218 -18.34 0.58 -6.81
C LEU A 218 -17.70 -0.58 -7.57
N GLY A 219 -16.36 -0.70 -7.54
CA GLY A 219 -15.66 -1.85 -8.14
C GLY A 219 -16.08 -3.17 -7.50
N LEU A 220 -16.20 -3.21 -6.17
CA LEU A 220 -16.70 -4.38 -5.44
C LEU A 220 -18.17 -4.69 -5.81
N ASP A 221 -19.01 -3.67 -5.94
CA ASP A 221 -20.41 -3.84 -6.33
C ASP A 221 -20.55 -4.39 -7.76
N LEU A 222 -19.75 -3.92 -8.71
CA LEU A 222 -19.72 -4.45 -10.07
C LEU A 222 -19.31 -5.92 -10.12
N TYR A 223 -18.44 -6.36 -9.22
CA TYR A 223 -18.10 -7.77 -9.08
C TYR A 223 -19.21 -8.56 -8.40
N ASN A 224 -19.72 -8.09 -7.26
CA ASN A 224 -20.68 -8.81 -6.42
C ASN A 224 -22.06 -8.92 -7.11
N ARG A 225 -22.47 -7.90 -7.87
CA ARG A 225 -23.77 -7.81 -8.53
C ARG A 225 -23.59 -7.49 -10.03
N PRO A 226 -23.31 -8.51 -10.85
CA PRO A 226 -23.10 -8.33 -12.29
C PRO A 226 -24.32 -7.75 -13.00
N VAL A 227 -24.08 -7.07 -14.12
CA VAL A 227 -25.12 -6.73 -15.09
C VAL A 227 -25.57 -8.04 -15.77
N GLY A 228 -26.84 -8.33 -15.73
CA GLY A 228 -27.55 -9.52 -16.17
C GLY A 228 -26.81 -10.59 -16.97
N THR A 229 -26.56 -11.72 -16.33
CA THR A 229 -26.37 -12.99 -17.00
C THR A 229 -27.67 -13.77 -16.82
N GLY A 230 -28.43 -13.97 -17.89
CA GLY A 230 -29.64 -14.82 -17.87
C GLY A 230 -30.99 -14.09 -17.81
N GLY A 231 -31.13 -12.93 -18.50
CA GLY A 231 -32.44 -12.31 -18.71
C GLY A 231 -32.96 -11.41 -17.60
N SER A 232 -32.33 -11.30 -16.46
CA SER A 232 -32.66 -10.30 -15.43
C SER A 232 -31.82 -9.03 -15.66
N GLN A 233 -32.46 -7.87 -15.70
CA GLN A 233 -31.76 -6.60 -15.70
C GLN A 233 -30.97 -6.49 -14.38
N GLY A 234 -29.64 -6.35 -14.48
CA GLY A 234 -28.83 -6.09 -13.30
C GLY A 234 -29.20 -4.79 -12.59
N PRO A 235 -28.71 -4.56 -11.36
CA PRO A 235 -29.07 -3.39 -10.58
C PRO A 235 -28.73 -2.10 -11.34
N GLY A 236 -29.67 -1.14 -11.32
CA GLY A 236 -29.51 0.17 -11.94
C GLY A 236 -28.42 1.00 -11.23
N TRP A 237 -27.90 2.01 -11.92
CA TRP A 237 -26.87 2.90 -11.36
C TRP A 237 -27.28 3.60 -10.07
N ARG A 238 -28.58 3.94 -9.95
CA ARG A 238 -29.13 4.56 -8.74
C ARG A 238 -29.01 3.63 -7.54
N GLU A 239 -29.38 2.36 -7.70
CA GLU A 239 -29.29 1.34 -6.65
C GLU A 239 -27.83 1.06 -6.25
N ARG A 240 -26.90 1.03 -7.23
CA ARG A 240 -25.46 0.89 -6.95
C ARG A 240 -24.95 2.04 -6.10
N TRP A 241 -25.30 3.28 -6.43
CA TRP A 241 -24.93 4.46 -5.67
C TRP A 241 -25.50 4.48 -4.25
N GLU A 242 -26.74 4.02 -4.05
CA GLU A 242 -27.34 3.90 -2.72
C GLU A 242 -26.53 2.97 -1.82
N ILE A 243 -26.07 1.82 -2.34
CA ILE A 243 -25.21 0.88 -1.59
C ILE A 243 -23.83 1.48 -1.32
N VAL A 244 -23.22 2.13 -2.30
CA VAL A 244 -21.94 2.83 -2.11
C VAL A 244 -22.08 3.88 -1.01
N ARG A 245 -23.11 4.72 -1.05
CA ARG A 245 -23.38 5.73 -0.01
C ARG A 245 -23.56 5.13 1.37
N LYS A 246 -24.33 4.05 1.47
CA LYS A 246 -24.61 3.36 2.76
C LYS A 246 -23.33 2.85 3.42
N ASN A 247 -22.39 2.33 2.64
CA ASN A 247 -21.16 1.73 3.14
C ASN A 247 -19.95 2.69 3.16
N TRP A 248 -20.08 3.87 2.55
CA TRP A 248 -18.96 4.79 2.32
C TRP A 248 -18.26 5.22 3.62
N GLY A 249 -19.00 5.78 4.57
CA GLY A 249 -18.40 6.37 5.78
C GLY A 249 -17.62 5.37 6.61
N VAL A 250 -18.20 4.18 6.84
CA VAL A 250 -17.57 3.13 7.64
C VAL A 250 -16.35 2.55 6.92
N SER A 251 -16.46 2.32 5.60
CA SER A 251 -15.35 1.84 4.79
C SER A 251 -14.24 2.88 4.65
N ALA A 252 -14.57 4.16 4.51
CA ALA A 252 -13.59 5.24 4.44
C ALA A 252 -12.81 5.35 5.75
N ALA A 253 -13.49 5.30 6.91
CA ALA A 253 -12.84 5.29 8.22
C ALA A 253 -11.86 4.12 8.39
N ALA A 254 -12.29 2.91 8.02
CA ALA A 254 -11.43 1.71 8.07
C ALA A 254 -10.20 1.86 7.14
N ARG A 255 -10.38 2.43 5.94
CA ARG A 255 -9.29 2.67 4.98
C ARG A 255 -8.33 3.75 5.45
N ILE A 256 -8.82 4.81 6.12
CA ILE A 256 -7.98 5.84 6.75
C ILE A 256 -7.11 5.19 7.84
N CYS A 257 -7.70 4.42 8.75
CA CYS A 257 -6.95 3.69 9.78
C CYS A 257 -5.89 2.76 9.16
N ARG A 258 -6.21 2.09 8.06
CA ARG A 258 -5.29 1.22 7.34
C ARG A 258 -4.05 1.97 6.80
N ILE A 259 -4.20 3.21 6.33
CA ILE A 259 -3.11 4.01 5.74
C ILE A 259 -2.01 4.34 6.76
N VAL A 260 -2.38 4.58 8.00
CA VAL A 260 -1.42 4.92 9.06
C VAL A 260 -0.40 3.80 9.32
N LEU A 261 -0.80 2.55 9.16
CA LEU A 261 0.06 1.39 9.47
C LEU A 261 1.28 1.28 8.55
N PRO A 262 1.15 1.23 7.20
CA PRO A 262 2.32 1.11 6.32
C PRO A 262 3.18 2.36 6.31
N PHE A 263 2.60 3.55 6.34
CA PHE A 263 3.40 4.79 6.32
C PHE A 263 4.05 5.10 7.67
N GLY A 264 3.35 4.86 8.80
CA GLY A 264 3.89 5.07 10.14
C GLY A 264 4.81 3.93 10.56
N VAL A 265 4.25 2.77 10.85
CA VAL A 265 5.00 1.65 11.43
C VAL A 265 5.87 0.96 10.39
N GLY A 266 5.29 0.56 9.26
CA GLY A 266 6.00 -0.21 8.24
C GLY A 266 7.20 0.55 7.64
N GLY A 267 7.00 1.81 7.25
CA GLY A 267 8.06 2.65 6.69
C GLY A 267 9.21 2.89 7.68
N VAL A 268 8.90 3.18 8.94
CA VAL A 268 9.91 3.40 10.00
C VAL A 268 10.70 2.12 10.28
N VAL A 269 10.01 0.97 10.37
CA VAL A 269 10.68 -0.33 10.60
C VAL A 269 11.59 -0.67 9.42
N ASN A 270 11.08 -0.58 8.18
CA ASN A 270 11.87 -0.82 6.98
C ASN A 270 13.15 0.02 6.98
N MET A 271 13.02 1.33 7.20
CA MET A 271 14.13 2.27 7.18
C MET A 271 15.16 1.98 8.29
N LYS A 272 14.72 1.76 9.53
CA LYS A 272 15.61 1.50 10.67
C LYS A 272 16.34 0.15 10.54
N VAL A 273 15.63 -0.90 10.18
CA VAL A 273 16.24 -2.24 10.00
C VAL A 273 17.23 -2.21 8.85
N ARG A 274 16.85 -1.64 7.69
CA ARG A 274 17.74 -1.49 6.55
C ARG A 274 19.00 -0.71 6.92
N LYS A 275 18.86 0.45 7.55
CA LYS A 275 19.98 1.29 7.97
C LYS A 275 20.94 0.50 8.88
N GLY A 276 20.44 -0.13 9.92
CA GLY A 276 21.29 -0.89 10.86
C GLY A 276 22.00 -2.10 10.23
N LEU A 277 21.39 -2.77 9.24
CA LEU A 277 22.03 -3.84 8.49
C LEU A 277 23.09 -3.30 7.52
N MET A 278 22.79 -2.21 6.81
CA MET A 278 23.72 -1.60 5.84
C MET A 278 24.95 -0.97 6.52
N GLU A 279 24.80 -0.40 7.71
CA GLU A 279 25.94 0.14 8.50
C GLU A 279 26.96 -0.95 8.87
N ARG A 280 26.51 -2.21 9.04
CA ARG A 280 27.41 -3.36 9.32
C ARG A 280 28.11 -3.87 8.06
N LEU A 281 27.67 -3.47 6.87
CA LEU A 281 28.22 -3.89 5.58
C LEU A 281 29.09 -2.81 4.91
N ALA A 282 29.10 -1.60 5.45
CA ALA A 282 29.94 -0.49 4.99
C ALA A 282 31.41 -0.70 5.41
#